data_d53e7126c9945159e6c45900d50a7aa2
#
_entry.id   d53e7126c9945159e6c45900d50a7aa2
#
_cell.length_a   1.000
_cell.length_b   1.000
_cell.length_c   1.000
_cell.angle_alpha   90.00
_cell.angle_beta   90.00
_cell.angle_gamma   90.00
#
_symmetry.space_group_name_H-M   'P 1'
#
loop_
_entity.id
_entity.type
_entity.pdbx_description
1 polymer ?
#
loop_
_entity_poly.entity_id
_entity_poly.type
_entity_poly.pdbx_seq_one_letter_code
_entity_poly.pdbx_strand_id
1 'polypeptide(L)'
;MLALFSPLSEIAWLPLALSILDVVLVSFIAYKTIMLVKGTRAERMLYALVIILALYLLARAFNLNTLYWVLNNFLGSAILIFIVLFQDDLRRGLLKVGFIKSISTDNIEGGGTLAGEVTQAASELSSRRIGALIVIELGMDLEEYTENAIQIDSVVNHQLLISLFLPTSPLHDGAVIIRKGRISAAGAVLPLTFNPNLSSSLGTRHRAAIGLSERADAIVVVVSEENGVISLIKDGSINRNLEPAALSTALNELMKVKTIKKEEKKDEKPNEKS
;
A
#
# COMPACT_ATOMS: atom_id res chain seq x y z
N MET A 1 -3.81 5.19 49.32
CA MET A 1 -2.98 5.41 48.13
C MET A 1 -3.55 6.48 47.16
N LEU A 2 -4.39 7.42 47.66
CA LEU A 2 -5.05 8.47 46.87
C LEU A 2 -4.66 9.90 47.31
N ALA A 3 -3.66 10.05 48.20
CA ALA A 3 -3.28 11.34 48.79
C ALA A 3 -2.06 12.01 48.13
N LEU A 4 -1.50 11.43 47.03
CA LEU A 4 -0.29 12.00 46.38
C LEU A 4 -0.60 12.91 45.18
N PHE A 5 -1.90 13.09 44.80
CA PHE A 5 -2.30 13.94 43.66
C PHE A 5 -2.97 15.26 44.07
N SER A 6 -3.00 15.62 45.37
CA SER A 6 -3.65 16.83 45.88
C SER A 6 -2.90 18.16 45.68
N PRO A 7 -1.58 18.25 45.40
CA PRO A 7 -0.94 19.56 45.25
C PRO A 7 -1.05 20.18 43.84
N LEU A 8 -1.52 19.45 42.83
CA LEU A 8 -1.59 19.96 41.45
C LEU A 8 -2.86 20.78 41.14
N SER A 9 -3.88 20.72 41.99
CA SER A 9 -5.13 21.45 41.81
C SER A 9 -5.12 22.89 42.32
N GLU A 10 -4.11 23.29 43.10
CA GLU A 10 -4.01 24.64 43.65
C GLU A 10 -3.29 25.66 42.75
N ILE A 11 -2.72 25.23 41.63
CA ILE A 11 -2.06 26.13 40.69
C ILE A 11 -3.11 26.61 39.68
N ALA A 12 -3.69 27.79 39.94
CA ALA A 12 -4.82 28.34 39.16
C ALA A 12 -4.59 28.47 37.65
N TRP A 13 -3.35 28.46 37.17
CA TRP A 13 -3.01 28.49 35.74
C TRP A 13 -2.93 27.08 35.10
N LEU A 14 -2.81 26.01 35.89
CA LEU A 14 -2.68 24.64 35.39
C LEU A 14 -3.92 24.18 34.61
N PRO A 15 -5.17 24.35 35.07
CA PRO A 15 -6.37 23.98 34.27
C PRO A 15 -6.50 24.81 33.00
N LEU A 16 -6.08 26.08 33.02
CA LEU A 16 -6.05 26.93 31.82
C LEU A 16 -5.02 26.41 30.79
N ALA A 17 -3.83 26.09 31.27
CA ALA A 17 -2.77 25.52 30.40
C ALA A 17 -3.16 24.17 29.82
N LEU A 18 -3.81 23.30 30.59
CA LEU A 18 -4.34 22.02 30.10
C LEU A 18 -5.44 22.20 29.07
N SER A 19 -6.35 23.18 29.27
CA SER A 19 -7.41 23.48 28.29
C SER A 19 -6.85 24.03 26.98
N ILE A 20 -5.83 24.88 27.05
CA ILE A 20 -5.14 25.38 25.86
C ILE A 20 -4.42 24.24 25.13
N LEU A 21 -3.73 23.37 25.88
CA LEU A 21 -3.04 22.21 25.33
C LEU A 21 -4.01 21.26 24.62
N ASP A 22 -5.18 21.01 25.22
CA ASP A 22 -6.24 20.19 24.63
C ASP A 22 -6.71 20.74 23.29
N VAL A 23 -7.06 22.04 23.24
CA VAL A 23 -7.48 22.70 21.99
C VAL A 23 -6.37 22.66 20.93
N VAL A 24 -5.11 22.90 21.30
CA VAL A 24 -3.98 22.84 20.37
C VAL A 24 -3.77 21.41 19.85
N LEU A 25 -3.85 20.43 20.73
CA LEU A 25 -3.69 19.01 20.36
C LEU A 25 -4.79 18.55 19.42
N VAL A 26 -6.05 18.87 19.73
CA VAL A 26 -7.20 18.57 18.86
C VAL A 26 -7.07 19.27 17.50
N SER A 27 -6.70 20.56 17.51
CA SER A 27 -6.47 21.34 16.29
C SER A 27 -5.33 20.75 15.43
N PHE A 28 -4.24 20.33 16.06
CA PHE A 28 -3.12 19.69 15.37
C PHE A 28 -3.52 18.34 14.75
N ILE A 29 -4.25 17.51 15.51
CA ILE A 29 -4.76 16.22 14.99
C ILE A 29 -5.71 16.46 13.81
N ALA A 30 -6.67 17.40 13.95
CA ALA A 30 -7.59 17.76 12.89
C ALA A 30 -6.86 18.27 11.64
N TYR A 31 -5.88 19.17 11.80
CA TYR A 31 -5.06 19.67 10.69
C TYR A 31 -4.31 18.55 9.97
N LYS A 32 -3.66 17.64 10.72
CA LYS A 32 -2.95 16.49 10.15
C LYS A 32 -3.87 15.54 9.42
N THR A 33 -5.06 15.28 9.98
CA THR A 33 -6.08 14.42 9.34
C THR A 33 -6.56 15.03 8.03
N ILE A 34 -6.89 16.32 8.00
CA ILE A 34 -7.30 17.02 6.77
C ILE A 34 -6.19 16.99 5.73
N MET A 35 -4.94 17.24 6.14
CA MET A 35 -3.79 17.22 5.24
C MET A 35 -3.54 15.82 4.62
N LEU A 36 -3.80 14.76 5.38
CA LEU A 36 -3.64 13.38 4.93
C LEU A 36 -4.71 12.98 3.89
N VAL A 37 -5.92 13.55 4.01
CA VAL A 37 -7.06 13.26 3.14
C VAL A 37 -7.01 14.11 1.85
N LYS A 38 -6.32 15.25 1.87
CA LYS A 38 -6.23 16.19 0.74
C LYS A 38 -5.63 15.52 -0.50
N GLY A 39 -6.29 15.68 -1.65
CA GLY A 39 -5.88 15.07 -2.92
C GLY A 39 -6.34 13.62 -3.11
N THR A 40 -7.05 13.02 -2.17
CA THR A 40 -7.54 11.65 -2.25
C THR A 40 -9.02 11.59 -2.67
N ARG A 41 -9.51 10.37 -3.00
CA ARG A 41 -10.95 10.15 -3.22
C ARG A 41 -11.78 10.44 -1.95
N ALA A 42 -11.18 10.26 -0.78
CA ALA A 42 -11.79 10.52 0.51
C ALA A 42 -12.10 12.02 0.73
N GLU A 43 -11.36 12.94 0.13
CA GLU A 43 -11.61 14.38 0.20
C GLU A 43 -13.01 14.73 -0.31
N ARG A 44 -13.40 14.20 -1.46
CA ARG A 44 -14.73 14.45 -2.07
C ARG A 44 -15.88 13.89 -1.20
N MET A 45 -15.65 12.74 -0.58
CA MET A 45 -16.63 12.12 0.33
C MET A 45 -16.75 12.91 1.64
N LEU A 46 -15.65 13.47 2.14
CA LEU A 46 -15.65 14.33 3.32
C LEU A 46 -16.48 15.60 3.09
N TYR A 47 -16.36 16.25 1.91
CA TYR A 47 -17.20 17.40 1.56
C TYR A 47 -18.69 17.04 1.55
N ALA A 48 -19.05 15.90 0.97
CA ALA A 48 -20.44 15.44 0.97
C ALA A 48 -20.97 15.21 2.40
N LEU A 49 -20.15 14.59 3.28
CA LEU A 49 -20.50 14.38 4.67
C LEU A 49 -20.69 15.69 5.44
N VAL A 50 -19.81 16.68 5.22
CA VAL A 50 -19.92 18.02 5.83
C VAL A 50 -21.20 18.71 5.39
N ILE A 51 -21.59 18.61 4.11
CA ILE A 51 -22.84 19.19 3.59
C ILE A 51 -24.05 18.52 4.27
N ILE A 52 -24.07 17.20 4.39
CA ILE A 52 -25.16 16.45 5.06
C ILE A 52 -25.26 16.86 6.53
N LEU A 53 -24.12 16.98 7.22
CA LEU A 53 -24.07 17.41 8.61
C LEU A 53 -24.57 18.86 8.77
N ALA A 54 -24.19 19.76 7.87
CA ALA A 54 -24.68 21.14 7.88
C ALA A 54 -26.19 21.21 7.66
N LEU A 55 -26.74 20.42 6.72
CA LEU A 55 -28.19 20.29 6.49
C LEU A 55 -28.91 19.72 7.75
N TYR A 56 -28.33 18.75 8.43
CA TYR A 56 -28.87 18.22 9.67
C TYR A 56 -28.94 19.27 10.77
N LEU A 57 -27.88 20.06 10.96
CA LEU A 57 -27.86 21.13 11.95
C LEU A 57 -28.86 22.26 11.61
N LEU A 58 -28.98 22.62 10.33
CA LEU A 58 -29.99 23.58 9.86
C LEU A 58 -31.41 23.06 10.08
N ALA A 59 -31.69 21.80 9.72
CA ALA A 59 -32.99 21.20 9.95
C ALA A 59 -33.38 21.22 11.44
N ARG A 60 -32.43 20.98 12.33
CA ARG A 60 -32.62 21.05 13.77
C ARG A 60 -32.85 22.50 14.25
N ALA A 61 -32.06 23.47 13.75
CA ALA A 61 -32.15 24.87 14.15
C ALA A 61 -33.50 25.52 13.72
N PHE A 62 -34.01 25.16 12.54
CA PHE A 62 -35.24 25.68 11.98
C PHE A 62 -36.47 24.81 12.29
N ASN A 63 -36.36 23.79 13.17
CA ASN A 63 -37.43 22.87 13.55
C ASN A 63 -38.14 22.19 12.34
N LEU A 64 -37.37 21.86 11.30
CA LEU A 64 -37.86 21.17 10.12
C LEU A 64 -38.01 19.68 10.40
N ASN A 65 -39.11 19.30 11.06
CA ASN A 65 -39.31 17.97 11.64
C ASN A 65 -39.15 16.83 10.61
N THR A 66 -39.72 16.99 9.41
CA THR A 66 -39.64 15.96 8.36
C THR A 66 -38.19 15.74 7.86
N LEU A 67 -37.50 16.85 7.56
CA LEU A 67 -36.15 16.83 7.10
C LEU A 67 -35.22 16.28 8.18
N TYR A 68 -35.39 16.72 9.43
CA TYR A 68 -34.64 16.22 10.58
C TYR A 68 -34.82 14.71 10.76
N TRP A 69 -36.07 14.22 10.66
CA TRP A 69 -36.37 12.78 10.82
C TRP A 69 -35.68 11.94 9.72
N VAL A 70 -35.76 12.37 8.46
CA VAL A 70 -35.10 11.70 7.32
C VAL A 70 -33.60 11.66 7.52
N LEU A 71 -32.98 12.82 7.83
CA LEU A 71 -31.52 12.93 8.00
C LEU A 71 -31.03 12.14 9.23
N ASN A 72 -31.80 12.12 10.32
CA ASN A 72 -31.46 11.36 11.52
C ASN A 72 -31.45 9.86 11.26
N ASN A 73 -32.43 9.32 10.54
CA ASN A 73 -32.46 7.92 10.15
C ASN A 73 -31.35 7.58 9.14
N PHE A 74 -31.07 8.48 8.20
CA PHE A 74 -29.98 8.32 7.25
C PHE A 74 -28.61 8.31 7.95
N LEU A 75 -28.34 9.24 8.86
CA LEU A 75 -27.09 9.29 9.63
C LEU A 75 -26.93 8.08 10.55
N GLY A 76 -28.04 7.57 11.13
CA GLY A 76 -28.01 6.33 11.91
C GLY A 76 -27.55 5.11 11.08
N SER A 77 -27.94 5.05 9.82
CA SER A 77 -27.53 4.01 8.88
C SER A 77 -26.18 4.29 8.21
N ALA A 78 -25.71 5.53 8.24
CA ALA A 78 -24.50 5.98 7.52
C ALA A 78 -23.24 5.27 8.01
N ILE A 79 -23.16 4.87 9.28
CA ILE A 79 -22.03 4.10 9.83
C ILE A 79 -21.89 2.76 9.10
N LEU A 80 -23.01 2.05 8.89
CA LEU A 80 -23.01 0.78 8.16
C LEU A 80 -22.59 0.98 6.71
N ILE A 81 -23.14 2.00 6.04
CA ILE A 81 -22.80 2.36 4.66
C ILE A 81 -21.31 2.73 4.58
N PHE A 82 -20.81 3.49 5.56
CA PHE A 82 -19.39 3.88 5.62
C PHE A 82 -18.47 2.66 5.76
N ILE A 83 -18.80 1.71 6.66
CA ILE A 83 -18.02 0.48 6.84
C ILE A 83 -17.97 -0.32 5.54
N VAL A 84 -19.10 -0.47 4.84
CA VAL A 84 -19.17 -1.20 3.57
C VAL A 84 -18.39 -0.49 2.47
N LEU A 85 -18.50 0.84 2.34
CA LEU A 85 -17.78 1.61 1.31
C LEU A 85 -16.26 1.64 1.54
N PHE A 86 -15.84 1.68 2.81
CA PHE A 86 -14.43 1.75 3.20
C PHE A 86 -13.86 0.40 3.65
N GLN A 87 -14.58 -0.69 3.41
CA GLN A 87 -14.14 -2.05 3.79
C GLN A 87 -12.72 -2.33 3.29
N ASP A 88 -12.42 -2.04 2.03
CA ASP A 88 -11.09 -2.28 1.44
C ASP A 88 -10.01 -1.35 2.04
N ASP A 89 -10.34 -0.10 2.31
CA ASP A 89 -9.39 0.85 2.90
C ASP A 89 -9.13 0.56 4.38
N LEU A 90 -10.17 0.14 5.12
CA LEU A 90 -10.05 -0.34 6.51
C LEU A 90 -9.22 -1.61 6.58
N ARG A 91 -9.49 -2.59 5.70
CA ARG A 91 -8.69 -3.82 5.59
C ARG A 91 -7.22 -3.50 5.34
N ARG A 92 -6.92 -2.60 4.39
CA ARG A 92 -5.55 -2.15 4.10
C ARG A 92 -4.89 -1.44 5.28
N GLY A 93 -5.63 -0.56 5.95
CA GLY A 93 -5.15 0.16 7.14
C GLY A 93 -4.80 -0.79 8.28
N LEU A 94 -5.67 -1.75 8.57
CA LEU A 94 -5.46 -2.76 9.61
C LEU A 94 -4.29 -3.70 9.29
N LEU A 95 -4.16 -4.11 8.02
CA LEU A 95 -3.06 -4.97 7.57
C LEU A 95 -1.70 -4.24 7.64
N LYS A 96 -1.64 -2.94 7.36
CA LYS A 96 -0.42 -2.13 7.53
C LYS A 96 0.04 -2.05 8.99
N VAL A 97 -0.87 -2.12 9.94
CA VAL A 97 -0.55 -2.09 11.39
C VAL A 97 -0.14 -3.46 11.94
N GLY A 98 -0.67 -4.56 11.36
CA GLY A 98 -0.54 -5.91 11.92
C GLY A 98 0.61 -6.76 11.39
N PHE A 99 1.11 -6.52 10.19
CA PHE A 99 2.07 -7.41 9.52
C PHE A 99 3.40 -6.74 9.19
N ILE A 100 4.26 -6.59 10.20
CA ILE A 100 5.70 -6.43 9.96
C ILE A 100 6.32 -7.84 9.94
N LYS A 101 6.05 -8.61 8.90
CA LYS A 101 6.74 -9.88 8.68
C LYS A 101 7.96 -9.63 7.80
N SER A 102 9.12 -9.96 8.32
CA SER A 102 10.43 -9.78 7.72
C SER A 102 10.55 -10.49 6.38
N ILE A 103 10.88 -9.76 5.35
CA ILE A 103 11.58 -10.37 4.23
C ILE A 103 13.04 -10.46 4.67
N SER A 104 13.49 -11.69 4.92
CA SER A 104 14.93 -11.94 5.01
C SER A 104 15.51 -11.64 3.64
N THR A 105 16.39 -10.65 3.57
CA THR A 105 17.27 -10.43 2.41
C THR A 105 18.38 -11.47 2.47
N ASP A 106 18.01 -12.73 2.72
CA ASP A 106 18.99 -13.81 2.74
C ASP A 106 19.51 -13.99 1.32
N ASN A 107 20.81 -14.12 1.22
CA ASN A 107 21.48 -14.50 -0.03
C ASN A 107 20.76 -15.75 -0.56
N ILE A 108 20.31 -15.66 -1.82
CA ILE A 108 19.69 -16.80 -2.49
C ILE A 108 20.72 -17.92 -2.50
N GLU A 109 20.31 -19.13 -2.11
CA GLU A 109 21.13 -20.33 -2.26
C GLU A 109 21.53 -20.43 -3.75
N GLY A 110 22.76 -20.00 -4.09
CA GLY A 110 23.23 -19.92 -5.48
C GLY A 110 24.07 -18.68 -5.80
N GLY A 111 24.34 -17.77 -4.81
CA GLY A 111 25.34 -16.71 -4.93
C GLY A 111 24.86 -15.40 -5.59
N GLY A 112 23.59 -15.29 -5.98
CA GLY A 112 22.97 -14.05 -6.48
C GLY A 112 22.12 -13.33 -5.43
N THR A 113 21.91 -12.02 -5.56
CA THR A 113 20.90 -11.30 -4.78
C THR A 113 19.58 -11.29 -5.55
N LEU A 114 18.43 -11.26 -4.84
CA LEU A 114 17.12 -11.17 -5.48
C LEU A 114 17.04 -10.01 -6.48
N ALA A 115 17.57 -8.84 -6.11
CA ALA A 115 17.65 -7.68 -7.01
C ALA A 115 18.49 -7.94 -8.25
N GLY A 116 19.60 -8.66 -8.09
CA GLY A 116 20.49 -9.04 -9.20
C GLY A 116 19.81 -9.96 -10.20
N GLU A 117 19.18 -11.03 -9.73
CA GLU A 117 18.48 -12.00 -10.59
C GLU A 117 17.30 -11.36 -11.33
N VAL A 118 16.49 -10.55 -10.63
CA VAL A 118 15.38 -9.83 -11.26
C VAL A 118 15.87 -8.80 -12.27
N THR A 119 16.94 -8.08 -11.96
CA THR A 119 17.52 -7.09 -12.87
C THR A 119 18.09 -7.75 -14.14
N GLN A 120 18.79 -8.86 -13.99
CA GLN A 120 19.36 -9.59 -15.12
C GLN A 120 18.25 -10.15 -16.02
N ALA A 121 17.20 -10.73 -15.45
CA ALA A 121 16.03 -11.17 -16.19
C ALA A 121 15.36 -10.02 -16.95
N ALA A 122 15.10 -8.89 -16.27
CA ALA A 122 14.46 -7.73 -16.87
C ALA A 122 15.31 -7.14 -18.02
N SER A 123 16.63 -7.10 -17.87
CA SER A 123 17.55 -6.63 -18.91
C SER A 123 17.53 -7.51 -20.16
N GLU A 124 17.54 -8.83 -20.00
CA GLU A 124 17.50 -9.77 -21.12
C GLU A 124 16.12 -9.77 -21.82
N LEU A 125 15.03 -9.74 -21.06
CA LEU A 125 13.67 -9.63 -21.61
C LEU A 125 13.47 -8.30 -22.34
N SER A 126 14.03 -7.20 -21.81
CA SER A 126 14.06 -5.87 -22.45
C SER A 126 14.76 -5.90 -23.80
N SER A 127 15.95 -6.47 -23.87
CA SER A 127 16.75 -6.55 -25.12
C SER A 127 16.04 -7.35 -26.22
N ARG A 128 15.23 -8.34 -25.81
CA ARG A 128 14.44 -9.19 -26.71
C ARG A 128 13.03 -8.65 -26.96
N ARG A 129 12.62 -7.54 -26.31
CA ARG A 129 11.26 -6.99 -26.31
C ARG A 129 10.20 -8.01 -25.91
N ILE A 130 10.50 -8.83 -24.92
CA ILE A 130 9.57 -9.76 -24.32
C ILE A 130 8.90 -9.09 -23.14
N GLY A 131 7.56 -9.02 -23.15
CA GLY A 131 6.79 -8.42 -22.06
C GLY A 131 6.88 -9.25 -20.78
N ALA A 132 7.11 -8.59 -19.66
CA ALA A 132 7.18 -9.25 -18.35
C ALA A 132 6.51 -8.42 -17.26
N LEU A 133 5.99 -9.12 -16.24
CA LEU A 133 5.33 -8.55 -15.07
C LEU A 133 5.80 -9.33 -13.83
N ILE A 134 6.78 -8.79 -13.11
CA ILE A 134 7.40 -9.44 -11.95
C ILE A 134 7.00 -8.68 -10.69
N VAL A 135 6.36 -9.37 -9.76
CA VAL A 135 5.87 -8.83 -8.48
C VAL A 135 6.74 -9.35 -7.36
N ILE A 136 7.26 -8.45 -6.54
CA ILE A 136 8.02 -8.76 -5.31
C ILE A 136 7.17 -8.34 -4.11
N GLU A 137 6.71 -9.32 -3.33
CA GLU A 137 5.96 -9.10 -2.10
C GLU A 137 6.87 -8.44 -1.05
N LEU A 138 6.39 -7.36 -0.45
CA LEU A 138 7.11 -6.68 0.63
C LEU A 138 6.51 -6.94 2.01
N GLY A 139 5.25 -6.74 2.22
CA GLY A 139 4.67 -6.77 3.56
C GLY A 139 3.23 -7.20 3.67
N MET A 140 2.50 -7.15 2.59
CA MET A 140 1.13 -7.62 2.52
C MET A 140 1.11 -8.97 1.80
N ASP A 141 0.40 -9.93 2.35
CA ASP A 141 0.25 -11.24 1.73
C ASP A 141 -0.51 -11.10 0.39
N LEU A 142 0.09 -11.62 -0.67
CA LEU A 142 -0.46 -11.65 -2.02
C LEU A 142 -1.19 -12.97 -2.32
N GLU A 143 -1.59 -13.73 -1.30
CA GLU A 143 -2.20 -15.04 -1.45
C GLU A 143 -3.44 -15.01 -2.33
N GLU A 144 -4.28 -13.97 -2.18
CA GLU A 144 -5.49 -13.79 -3.00
C GLU A 144 -5.19 -13.72 -4.51
N TYR A 145 -4.01 -13.24 -4.93
CA TYR A 145 -3.60 -13.16 -6.34
C TYR A 145 -2.92 -14.44 -6.83
N THR A 146 -2.57 -15.35 -5.91
CA THR A 146 -1.93 -16.63 -6.25
C THR A 146 -2.90 -17.80 -6.30
N GLU A 147 -4.13 -17.65 -5.82
CA GLU A 147 -5.13 -18.73 -5.76
C GLU A 147 -5.42 -19.36 -7.14
N ASN A 148 -5.51 -18.53 -8.18
CA ASN A 148 -5.79 -18.97 -9.56
C ASN A 148 -4.52 -19.06 -10.43
N ALA A 149 -3.33 -18.88 -9.85
CA ALA A 149 -2.06 -18.92 -10.52
C ALA A 149 -1.40 -20.31 -10.38
N ILE A 150 -0.50 -20.64 -11.29
CA ILE A 150 0.26 -21.89 -11.22
C ILE A 150 1.33 -21.76 -10.14
N GLN A 151 1.23 -22.59 -9.10
CA GLN A 151 2.21 -22.63 -8.01
C GLN A 151 3.53 -23.24 -8.52
N ILE A 152 4.66 -22.60 -8.20
CA ILE A 152 5.99 -23.01 -8.69
C ILE A 152 6.91 -23.41 -7.53
N ASP A 153 6.99 -22.57 -6.50
CA ASP A 153 7.86 -22.72 -5.32
C ASP A 153 9.33 -23.03 -5.66
N SER A 154 9.96 -22.15 -6.40
CA SER A 154 11.38 -22.29 -6.77
C SER A 154 12.23 -21.11 -6.27
N VAL A 155 13.55 -21.36 -6.19
CA VAL A 155 14.54 -20.29 -5.99
C VAL A 155 14.47 -19.29 -7.14
N VAL A 156 14.59 -17.99 -6.83
CA VAL A 156 14.63 -16.96 -7.88
C VAL A 156 15.92 -17.08 -8.67
N ASN A 157 15.77 -17.30 -9.97
CA ASN A 157 16.88 -17.37 -10.93
C ASN A 157 16.45 -16.64 -12.21
N HIS A 158 17.35 -15.84 -12.80
CA HIS A 158 17.04 -15.06 -14.00
C HIS A 158 16.66 -15.92 -15.20
N GLN A 159 17.30 -17.10 -15.38
CA GLN A 159 17.00 -18.01 -16.49
C GLN A 159 15.58 -18.59 -16.38
N LEU A 160 15.14 -18.91 -15.15
CA LEU A 160 13.78 -19.37 -14.90
C LEU A 160 12.78 -18.23 -15.16
N LEU A 161 13.06 -17.02 -14.67
CA LEU A 161 12.21 -15.85 -14.94
C LEU A 161 12.07 -15.59 -16.44
N ILE A 162 13.16 -15.64 -17.20
CA ILE A 162 13.12 -15.50 -18.66
C ILE A 162 12.25 -16.59 -19.28
N SER A 163 12.44 -17.85 -18.87
CA SER A 163 11.70 -18.99 -19.40
C SER A 163 10.19 -18.88 -19.15
N LEU A 164 9.79 -18.33 -18.02
CA LEU A 164 8.38 -18.11 -17.67
C LEU A 164 7.70 -17.08 -18.59
N PHE A 165 8.44 -16.05 -19.04
CA PHE A 165 7.89 -14.99 -19.89
C PHE A 165 8.10 -15.21 -21.41
N LEU A 166 8.79 -16.27 -21.82
CA LEU A 166 8.88 -16.59 -23.25
C LEU A 166 7.47 -16.73 -23.86
N PRO A 167 7.20 -16.18 -25.06
CA PRO A 167 5.88 -16.27 -25.72
C PRO A 167 5.39 -17.71 -25.95
N THR A 168 6.31 -18.67 -25.99
CA THR A 168 6.00 -20.10 -26.09
C THR A 168 5.62 -20.74 -24.77
N SER A 169 5.89 -20.10 -23.65
CA SER A 169 5.53 -20.60 -22.33
C SER A 169 4.03 -20.42 -22.08
N PRO A 170 3.30 -21.42 -21.59
CA PRO A 170 1.90 -21.28 -21.20
C PRO A 170 1.71 -20.33 -19.99
N LEU A 171 2.81 -19.94 -19.31
CA LEU A 171 2.81 -19.12 -18.11
C LEU A 171 3.14 -17.64 -18.38
N HIS A 172 3.38 -17.26 -19.65
CA HIS A 172 3.82 -15.91 -20.01
C HIS A 172 2.73 -14.84 -19.87
N ASP A 173 1.46 -15.23 -19.90
CA ASP A 173 0.33 -14.31 -19.75
C ASP A 173 -0.06 -14.19 -18.27
N GLY A 174 0.34 -13.11 -17.65
CA GLY A 174 0.14 -12.82 -16.24
C GLY A 174 1.41 -12.41 -15.52
N ALA A 175 1.32 -12.36 -14.20
CA ALA A 175 2.44 -11.97 -13.33
C ALA A 175 3.18 -13.18 -12.74
N VAL A 176 4.46 -13.03 -12.55
CA VAL A 176 5.26 -13.90 -11.67
C VAL A 176 5.31 -13.24 -10.30
N ILE A 177 4.93 -13.98 -9.26
CA ILE A 177 4.89 -13.50 -7.88
C ILE A 177 6.04 -14.11 -7.09
N ILE A 178 6.89 -13.23 -6.54
CA ILE A 178 8.01 -13.58 -5.68
C ILE A 178 7.62 -13.28 -4.24
N ARG A 179 7.60 -14.32 -3.39
CA ARG A 179 7.32 -14.26 -1.97
C ARG A 179 8.48 -14.83 -1.17
N LYS A 180 8.90 -14.14 -0.12
CA LYS A 180 10.00 -14.59 0.78
C LYS A 180 11.26 -15.04 0.01
N GLY A 181 11.61 -14.32 -1.06
CA GLY A 181 12.79 -14.64 -1.87
C GLY A 181 12.66 -15.83 -2.80
N ARG A 182 11.44 -16.39 -2.99
CA ARG A 182 11.17 -17.52 -3.89
C ARG A 182 10.09 -17.16 -4.91
N ILE A 183 10.17 -17.71 -6.11
CA ILE A 183 9.08 -17.65 -7.09
C ILE A 183 7.94 -18.51 -6.54
N SER A 184 6.89 -17.88 -6.06
CA SER A 184 5.72 -18.56 -5.49
C SER A 184 4.79 -19.07 -6.58
N ALA A 185 4.44 -18.21 -7.54
CA ALA A 185 3.48 -18.54 -8.58
C ALA A 185 3.77 -17.77 -9.88
N ALA A 186 3.25 -18.28 -11.01
CA ALA A 186 3.27 -17.62 -12.31
C ALA A 186 1.91 -17.66 -12.99
N GLY A 187 1.69 -16.80 -13.98
CA GLY A 187 0.40 -16.63 -14.66
C GLY A 187 -0.67 -15.99 -13.76
N ALA A 188 -0.26 -15.23 -12.75
CA ALA A 188 -1.19 -14.58 -11.85
C ALA A 188 -1.91 -13.41 -12.52
N VAL A 189 -3.25 -13.35 -12.36
CA VAL A 189 -4.07 -12.25 -12.85
C VAL A 189 -4.13 -11.14 -11.79
N LEU A 190 -3.74 -9.92 -12.18
CA LEU A 190 -3.70 -8.78 -11.30
C LEU A 190 -4.82 -7.77 -11.61
N PRO A 191 -5.29 -7.01 -10.61
CA PRO A 191 -6.31 -6.00 -10.81
C PRO A 191 -5.76 -4.83 -11.63
N LEU A 192 -6.56 -4.35 -12.59
CA LEU A 192 -6.23 -3.17 -13.36
C LEU A 192 -6.52 -1.90 -12.55
N THR A 193 -5.69 -0.87 -12.74
CA THR A 193 -6.00 0.45 -12.16
C THR A 193 -7.14 1.12 -12.90
N PHE A 194 -7.97 1.86 -12.16
CA PHE A 194 -9.05 2.70 -12.69
C PHE A 194 -8.66 4.18 -12.79
N ASN A 195 -7.38 4.52 -12.61
CA ASN A 195 -6.92 5.91 -12.65
C ASN A 195 -7.06 6.48 -14.09
N PRO A 196 -7.93 7.49 -14.32
CA PRO A 196 -8.15 8.05 -15.64
C PRO A 196 -7.01 8.93 -16.13
N ASN A 197 -6.11 9.36 -15.24
CA ASN A 197 -5.02 10.28 -15.54
C ASN A 197 -3.77 9.57 -16.10
N LEU A 198 -3.83 8.25 -16.30
CA LEU A 198 -2.72 7.49 -16.85
C LEU A 198 -2.64 7.66 -18.36
N SER A 199 -1.42 7.77 -18.87
CA SER A 199 -1.17 7.84 -20.32
C SER A 199 -1.79 6.64 -21.04
N SER A 200 -2.43 6.89 -22.18
CA SER A 200 -2.95 5.86 -23.08
C SER A 200 -1.86 4.95 -23.65
N SER A 201 -0.60 5.37 -23.59
CA SER A 201 0.56 4.59 -24.03
C SER A 201 0.97 3.47 -23.06
N LEU A 202 0.28 3.32 -21.94
CA LEU A 202 0.53 2.24 -20.98
C LEU A 202 -0.30 1.02 -21.33
N GLY A 203 0.36 -0.08 -21.69
CA GLY A 203 -0.27 -1.38 -21.96
C GLY A 203 -0.88 -2.02 -20.71
N THR A 204 -1.55 -3.16 -20.92
CA THR A 204 -2.27 -3.91 -19.87
C THR A 204 -1.39 -4.30 -18.69
N ARG A 205 -0.13 -4.74 -18.94
CA ARG A 205 0.83 -5.10 -17.87
C ARG A 205 1.18 -3.91 -16.97
N HIS A 206 1.33 -2.71 -17.52
CA HIS A 206 1.57 -1.51 -16.72
C HIS A 206 0.35 -1.15 -15.88
N ARG A 207 -0.86 -1.24 -16.45
CA ARG A 207 -2.10 -0.96 -15.72
C ARG A 207 -2.35 -1.97 -14.61
N ALA A 208 -1.99 -3.24 -14.82
CA ALA A 208 -2.03 -4.28 -13.81
C ALA A 208 -1.02 -4.03 -12.69
N ALA A 209 0.21 -3.65 -13.04
CA ALA A 209 1.25 -3.32 -12.07
C ALA A 209 0.84 -2.15 -11.16
N ILE A 210 0.31 -1.07 -11.74
CA ILE A 210 -0.18 0.08 -10.98
C ILE A 210 -1.36 -0.34 -10.11
N GLY A 211 -2.35 -1.07 -10.67
CA GLY A 211 -3.53 -1.52 -9.96
C GLY A 211 -3.23 -2.40 -8.75
N LEU A 212 -2.23 -3.29 -8.85
CA LEU A 212 -1.74 -4.06 -7.71
C LEU A 212 -1.04 -3.17 -6.70
N SER A 213 -0.11 -2.31 -7.14
CA SER A 213 0.69 -1.46 -6.24
C SER A 213 -0.14 -0.40 -5.50
N GLU A 214 -1.32 -0.04 -6.02
CA GLU A 214 -2.31 0.78 -5.33
C GLU A 214 -2.98 0.02 -4.17
N ARG A 215 -3.01 -1.32 -4.23
CA ARG A 215 -3.78 -2.18 -3.30
C ARG A 215 -2.92 -2.99 -2.35
N ALA A 216 -1.68 -3.30 -2.73
CA ALA A 216 -0.78 -4.15 -1.98
C ALA A 216 0.59 -3.50 -1.80
N ASP A 217 1.28 -3.83 -0.69
CA ASP A 217 2.65 -3.40 -0.46
C ASP A 217 3.62 -4.33 -1.22
N ALA A 218 3.76 -4.05 -2.49
CA ALA A 218 4.60 -4.79 -3.41
C ALA A 218 5.42 -3.86 -4.30
N ILE A 219 6.57 -4.35 -4.76
CA ILE A 219 7.34 -3.74 -5.83
C ILE A 219 7.00 -4.52 -7.11
N VAL A 220 6.74 -3.80 -8.19
CA VAL A 220 6.43 -4.42 -9.47
C VAL A 220 7.39 -3.93 -10.54
N VAL A 221 8.05 -4.88 -11.21
CA VAL A 221 8.91 -4.62 -12.37
C VAL A 221 8.15 -5.01 -13.63
N VAL A 222 8.06 -4.10 -14.58
CA VAL A 222 7.40 -4.32 -15.87
C VAL A 222 8.39 -4.11 -17.00
N VAL A 223 8.42 -5.06 -17.93
CA VAL A 223 9.12 -4.91 -19.23
C VAL A 223 8.04 -4.78 -20.31
N SER A 224 8.14 -3.72 -21.12
CA SER A 224 7.23 -3.49 -22.24
C SER A 224 7.56 -4.39 -23.42
N GLU A 225 6.56 -5.07 -23.99
CA GLU A 225 6.72 -5.86 -25.20
C GLU A 225 6.83 -4.99 -26.47
N GLU A 226 6.32 -3.75 -26.43
CA GLU A 226 6.35 -2.84 -27.58
C GLU A 226 7.74 -2.24 -27.84
N ASN A 227 8.37 -1.77 -26.76
CA ASN A 227 9.60 -0.98 -26.86
C ASN A 227 10.74 -1.46 -25.96
N GLY A 228 10.51 -2.52 -25.15
CA GLY A 228 11.52 -3.05 -24.25
C GLY A 228 11.78 -2.20 -23.00
N VAL A 229 11.05 -1.10 -22.79
CA VAL A 229 11.26 -0.20 -21.66
C VAL A 229 11.01 -0.92 -20.34
N ILE A 230 11.97 -0.81 -19.42
CA ILE A 230 11.85 -1.32 -18.05
C ILE A 230 11.22 -0.23 -17.17
N SER A 231 10.22 -0.59 -16.41
CA SER A 231 9.52 0.28 -15.47
C SER A 231 9.45 -0.35 -14.07
N LEU A 232 9.63 0.46 -13.04
CA LEU A 232 9.48 0.08 -11.64
C LEU A 232 8.26 0.78 -11.07
N ILE A 233 7.36 0.01 -10.45
CA ILE A 233 6.10 0.51 -9.91
C ILE A 233 6.04 0.22 -8.42
N LYS A 234 5.66 1.22 -7.64
CA LYS A 234 5.41 1.11 -6.20
C LYS A 234 4.43 2.18 -5.75
N ASP A 235 3.52 1.84 -4.83
CA ASP A 235 2.54 2.75 -4.21
C ASP A 235 1.75 3.58 -5.25
N GLY A 236 1.36 2.97 -6.38
CA GLY A 236 0.65 3.63 -7.48
C GLY A 236 1.51 4.53 -8.37
N SER A 237 2.79 4.71 -8.03
CA SER A 237 3.73 5.53 -8.78
C SER A 237 4.57 4.68 -9.73
N ILE A 238 4.81 5.20 -10.94
CA ILE A 238 5.61 4.53 -11.97
C ILE A 238 6.88 5.32 -12.29
N ASN A 239 8.03 4.63 -12.21
CA ASN A 239 9.31 5.13 -12.71
C ASN A 239 9.66 4.37 -13.99
N ARG A 240 9.69 5.08 -15.12
CA ARG A 240 9.87 4.50 -16.46
C ARG A 240 11.28 4.69 -16.99
N ASN A 241 11.60 3.86 -17.99
CA ASN A 241 12.86 3.93 -18.75
C ASN A 241 14.11 3.78 -17.86
N LEU A 242 14.04 2.79 -16.96
CA LEU A 242 15.17 2.48 -16.09
C LEU A 242 16.22 1.65 -16.83
N GLU A 243 17.48 2.08 -16.74
CA GLU A 243 18.60 1.24 -17.09
C GLU A 243 18.79 0.11 -16.05
N PRO A 244 19.37 -1.04 -16.43
CA PRO A 244 19.56 -2.17 -15.53
C PRO A 244 20.29 -1.80 -14.23
N ALA A 245 21.31 -0.95 -14.28
CA ALA A 245 22.04 -0.50 -13.10
C ALA A 245 21.15 0.33 -12.15
N ALA A 246 20.32 1.22 -12.69
CA ALA A 246 19.38 2.03 -11.92
C ALA A 246 18.28 1.16 -11.31
N LEU A 247 17.77 0.15 -12.04
CA LEU A 247 16.80 -0.81 -11.52
C LEU A 247 17.37 -1.59 -10.33
N SER A 248 18.61 -2.12 -10.45
CA SER A 248 19.28 -2.86 -9.37
C SER A 248 19.43 -2.01 -8.12
N THR A 249 19.87 -0.75 -8.27
CA THR A 249 20.02 0.18 -7.15
C THR A 249 18.67 0.45 -6.49
N ALA A 250 17.64 0.78 -7.26
CA ALA A 250 16.29 1.06 -6.76
C ALA A 250 15.68 -0.15 -6.05
N LEU A 251 15.82 -1.36 -6.59
CA LEU A 251 15.36 -2.59 -5.95
C LEU A 251 16.06 -2.82 -4.60
N ASN A 252 17.38 -2.68 -4.57
CA ASN A 252 18.16 -2.84 -3.34
C ASN A 252 17.75 -1.80 -2.27
N GLU A 253 17.56 -0.54 -2.65
CA GLU A 253 17.14 0.51 -1.72
C GLU A 253 15.75 0.23 -1.16
N LEU A 254 14.77 -0.08 -2.02
CA LEU A 254 13.39 -0.33 -1.60
C LEU A 254 13.26 -1.57 -0.71
N MET A 255 14.09 -2.59 -0.91
CA MET A 255 14.15 -3.77 -0.06
C MET A 255 14.90 -3.52 1.25
N LYS A 256 15.99 -2.72 1.26
CA LYS A 256 16.79 -2.37 2.46
C LYS A 256 16.06 -1.43 3.41
N VAL A 257 15.37 -0.41 2.93
CA VAL A 257 14.60 0.54 3.76
C VAL A 257 13.63 -0.18 4.70
N LYS A 258 13.16 -1.36 4.30
CA LYS A 258 12.27 -2.18 5.14
C LYS A 258 13.02 -2.97 6.21
N THR A 259 14.26 -3.34 5.97
CA THR A 259 15.12 -4.05 6.95
C THR A 259 15.51 -3.13 8.11
N ILE A 260 15.92 -1.89 7.82
CA ILE A 260 16.35 -0.90 8.83
C ILE A 260 15.16 -0.49 9.73
N LYS A 261 13.99 -0.18 9.17
CA LYS A 261 12.77 0.14 9.95
C LYS A 261 12.32 -1.00 10.88
N LYS A 262 12.81 -2.19 10.66
CA LYS A 262 12.51 -3.37 11.48
C LYS A 262 13.49 -3.54 12.63
N GLU A 263 14.76 -3.25 12.45
CA GLU A 263 15.77 -3.30 13.52
C GLU A 263 15.46 -2.23 14.56
N GLU A 264 15.19 -0.98 14.15
CA GLU A 264 14.79 0.10 15.06
C GLU A 264 13.57 -0.24 15.94
N LYS A 265 12.55 -0.95 15.37
CA LYS A 265 11.38 -1.37 16.16
C LYS A 265 11.60 -2.60 17.04
N LYS A 266 12.66 -3.35 16.83
CA LYS A 266 13.00 -4.53 17.65
C LYS A 266 13.76 -4.10 18.91
N ASP A 267 14.53 -3.03 18.82
CA ASP A 267 15.29 -2.47 19.93
C ASP A 267 14.42 -1.61 20.88
N GLU A 268 13.24 -1.16 20.44
CA GLU A 268 12.27 -0.41 21.27
C GLU A 268 11.36 -1.29 22.15
N LYS A 269 11.46 -2.62 22.10
CA LYS A 269 10.73 -3.47 23.05
C LYS A 269 11.63 -3.74 24.28
N PRO A 270 11.33 -3.16 25.45
CA PRO A 270 12.03 -3.48 26.67
C PRO A 270 11.79 -4.96 27.01
N ASN A 271 12.84 -5.59 27.50
CA ASN A 271 12.90 -6.93 27.99
C ASN A 271 11.98 -7.10 29.22
N GLU A 272 10.71 -7.43 29.01
CA GLU A 272 9.81 -7.86 30.09
C GLU A 272 9.91 -9.40 30.23
N LYS A 273 10.99 -9.82 30.84
CA LYS A 273 11.09 -11.13 31.50
C LYS A 273 12.11 -11.03 32.62
N SER A 274 11.66 -10.71 33.81
CA SER A 274 12.20 -11.15 35.08
C SER A 274 11.09 -11.16 36.11
#